data_451a626203d8ca4b79f38a612a2d78c9
#
_entry.id   451a626203d8ca4b79f38a612a2d78c9
#
_cell.length_a   1.000
_cell.length_b   1.000
_cell.length_c   1.000
_cell.angle_alpha   90.00
_cell.angle_beta   90.00
_cell.angle_gamma   90.00
#
_symmetry.space_group_name_H-M   'P 1'
#
loop_
_entity.id
_entity.type
_entity.pdbx_description
1 polymer ?
#
loop_
_entity_poly.entity_id
_entity_poly.type
_entity_poly.pdbx_seq_one_letter_code
_entity_poly.pdbx_strand_id
1 'polypeptide(L)'
;MTSREHIPWVEKYRPTEFKNIVLDPINKRLFENILTHDYFPNILLYGPPGTGKTTTIVNLINSYQKKYYRVNNQQVIHLNASDERGIDTIRNQIHSFVYSNNLFEKGCKFVILDEVDCLTKNAQHALKILLHSCPQTVKICLICNYISKIERSLVSEFICIRFNQLPLNKIKAFVKNVANCEDIKMKNEDIDTLHYIFRSDIRSIVNFMQLNQNLEKAEWKNKMLNDVVLNKIHELIFISNRDCDEVTKYIHDLSIQCNIDKKTIVIDYFNMIIRSKKITLTLDFIGSIQQIVHNNQLQSFEMLKYFYYNMQMFTSSND
;
A
#
# COMPACT_ATOMS: atom_id res chain seq x y z
N MET A 1 19.26 29.73 3.65
CA MET A 1 18.67 28.64 4.49
C MET A 1 17.34 28.31 3.86
N THR A 2 17.28 27.25 3.10
CA THR A 2 16.32 27.08 2.02
C THR A 2 15.43 25.86 2.25
N SER A 3 14.13 26.08 2.27
CA SER A 3 13.01 25.22 1.78
C SER A 3 12.96 23.69 2.07
N ARG A 4 13.80 23.11 2.92
CA ARG A 4 13.70 21.66 3.26
C ARG A 4 12.77 21.35 4.43
N GLU A 5 12.28 22.36 5.14
CA GLU A 5 11.47 22.20 6.36
C GLU A 5 10.01 21.78 6.12
N HIS A 6 9.54 21.86 4.87
CA HIS A 6 8.13 21.55 4.54
C HIS A 6 7.93 20.30 3.65
N ILE A 7 8.99 19.50 3.42
CA ILE A 7 8.84 18.29 2.61
C ILE A 7 8.22 17.17 3.48
N PRO A 8 7.15 16.52 3.05
CA PRO A 8 6.60 15.36 3.76
C PRO A 8 7.68 14.28 3.98
N TRP A 9 7.73 13.70 5.17
CA TRP A 9 8.76 12.72 5.50
C TRP A 9 8.76 11.49 4.59
N VAL A 10 7.61 11.13 4.05
CA VAL A 10 7.51 10.05 3.05
C VAL A 10 8.38 10.34 1.83
N GLU A 11 8.47 11.59 1.39
CA GLU A 11 9.34 11.99 0.27
C GLU A 11 10.78 12.31 0.74
N LYS A 12 10.94 12.90 1.93
CA LYS A 12 12.27 13.21 2.52
C LYS A 12 13.11 11.94 2.72
N TYR A 13 12.48 10.85 3.19
CA TYR A 13 13.16 9.57 3.47
C TYR A 13 12.97 8.53 2.38
N ARG A 14 12.41 8.92 1.23
CA ARG A 14 12.31 8.05 0.08
C ARG A 14 13.70 7.68 -0.43
N PRO A 15 14.05 6.39 -0.51
CA PRO A 15 15.36 5.98 -1.02
C PRO A 15 15.61 6.52 -2.44
N THR A 16 16.74 7.17 -2.65
CA THR A 16 17.19 7.69 -3.95
C THR A 16 18.14 6.74 -4.67
N GLU A 17 18.66 5.74 -3.96
CA GLU A 17 19.57 4.74 -4.51
C GLU A 17 18.97 3.34 -4.33
N PHE A 18 19.16 2.50 -5.35
CA PHE A 18 18.65 1.12 -5.31
C PHE A 18 19.17 0.31 -4.11
N LYS A 19 20.43 0.52 -3.70
CA LYS A 19 21.04 -0.17 -2.56
C LYS A 19 20.36 0.07 -1.22
N ASN A 20 19.73 1.24 -1.08
CA ASN A 20 19.10 1.69 0.16
C ASN A 20 17.63 1.26 0.26
N ILE A 21 17.09 0.61 -0.78
CA ILE A 21 15.70 0.15 -0.78
C ILE A 21 15.57 -1.11 0.09
N VAL A 22 14.55 -1.12 0.93
CA VAL A 22 14.18 -2.30 1.70
C VAL A 22 13.46 -3.29 0.79
N LEU A 23 14.10 -4.40 0.45
CA LEU A 23 13.59 -5.43 -0.43
C LEU A 23 13.67 -6.82 0.24
N ASP A 24 12.76 -7.69 -0.19
CA ASP A 24 12.86 -9.12 0.03
C ASP A 24 14.14 -9.66 -0.63
N PRO A 25 14.87 -10.62 -0.01
CA PRO A 25 16.10 -11.18 -0.56
C PRO A 25 15.96 -11.76 -1.97
N ILE A 26 14.81 -12.37 -2.29
CA ILE A 26 14.55 -12.94 -3.62
C ILE A 26 14.43 -11.81 -4.65
N ASN A 27 13.61 -10.81 -4.37
CA ASN A 27 13.44 -9.66 -5.25
C ASN A 27 14.76 -8.90 -5.44
N LYS A 28 15.54 -8.76 -4.38
CA LYS A 28 16.85 -8.12 -4.47
C LYS A 28 17.77 -8.83 -5.48
N ARG A 29 17.87 -10.16 -5.41
CA ARG A 29 18.66 -10.95 -6.37
C ARG A 29 18.15 -10.82 -7.81
N LEU A 30 16.82 -10.83 -8.00
CA LEU A 30 16.23 -10.65 -9.34
C LEU A 30 16.62 -9.30 -9.94
N PHE A 31 16.53 -8.24 -9.18
CA PHE A 31 16.90 -6.90 -9.66
C PHE A 31 18.41 -6.74 -9.83
N GLU A 32 19.23 -7.34 -8.97
CA GLU A 32 20.68 -7.40 -9.14
C GLU A 32 21.08 -8.13 -10.43
N ASN A 33 20.38 -9.21 -10.79
CA ASN A 33 20.58 -9.91 -12.06
C ASN A 33 20.28 -9.01 -13.26
N ILE A 34 19.19 -8.23 -13.23
CA ILE A 34 18.88 -7.26 -14.28
C ILE A 34 19.99 -6.20 -14.40
N LEU A 35 20.54 -5.76 -13.27
CA LEU A 35 21.64 -4.79 -13.25
C LEU A 35 22.98 -5.39 -13.65
N THR A 36 23.16 -6.71 -13.59
CA THR A 36 24.43 -7.37 -14.01
C THR A 36 24.47 -7.71 -15.48
N HIS A 37 23.32 -7.98 -16.08
CA HIS A 37 23.19 -8.31 -17.49
C HIS A 37 22.64 -7.11 -18.26
N ASP A 38 23.16 -6.84 -19.45
CA ASP A 38 22.63 -5.76 -20.32
C ASP A 38 21.30 -6.18 -20.97
N TYR A 39 20.37 -6.57 -20.12
CA TYR A 39 19.03 -6.98 -20.53
C TYR A 39 17.99 -6.50 -19.51
N PHE A 40 17.12 -5.60 -19.94
CA PHE A 40 16.01 -5.13 -19.14
C PHE A 40 14.69 -5.69 -19.72
N PRO A 41 13.98 -6.56 -19.02
CA PRO A 41 12.72 -7.12 -19.49
C PRO A 41 11.54 -6.17 -19.23
N ASN A 42 10.38 -6.45 -19.84
CA ASN A 42 9.12 -5.86 -19.39
C ASN A 42 8.73 -6.44 -18.03
N ILE A 43 8.44 -5.59 -17.06
CA ILE A 43 8.25 -5.97 -15.65
C ILE A 43 6.87 -5.53 -15.17
N LEU A 44 6.16 -6.42 -14.47
CA LEU A 44 4.95 -6.10 -13.72
C LEU A 44 5.22 -6.29 -12.23
N LEU A 45 5.18 -5.19 -11.45
CA LEU A 45 5.30 -5.20 -10.00
C LEU A 45 3.92 -5.20 -9.35
N TYR A 46 3.66 -6.14 -8.44
CA TYR A 46 2.37 -6.21 -7.77
C TYR A 46 2.51 -6.54 -6.28
N GLY A 47 1.53 -6.13 -5.47
CA GLY A 47 1.49 -6.40 -4.03
C GLY A 47 0.93 -5.24 -3.21
N PRO A 48 0.90 -5.34 -1.87
CA PRO A 48 0.28 -4.37 -0.98
C PRO A 48 0.82 -2.94 -1.18
N PRO A 49 0.02 -1.90 -0.89
CA PRO A 49 0.48 -0.52 -0.92
C PRO A 49 1.60 -0.28 0.10
N GLY A 50 2.39 0.77 -0.09
CA GLY A 50 3.46 1.15 0.83
C GLY A 50 4.70 0.24 0.87
N THR A 51 4.77 -0.81 0.04
CA THR A 51 5.90 -1.76 -0.02
C THR A 51 7.06 -1.30 -0.91
N GLY A 52 6.99 -0.11 -1.49
CA GLY A 52 8.08 0.49 -2.26
C GLY A 52 8.15 0.10 -3.73
N LYS A 53 7.09 -0.43 -4.36
CA LYS A 53 7.04 -0.83 -5.78
C LYS A 53 7.53 0.28 -6.73
N THR A 54 6.89 1.44 -6.67
CA THR A 54 7.21 2.60 -7.51
C THR A 54 8.63 3.11 -7.26
N THR A 55 9.04 3.20 -5.98
CA THR A 55 10.40 3.60 -5.61
C THR A 55 11.44 2.62 -6.17
N THR A 56 11.16 1.33 -6.14
CA THR A 56 12.08 0.31 -6.64
C THR A 56 12.27 0.41 -8.14
N ILE A 57 11.19 0.51 -8.92
CA ILE A 57 11.31 0.54 -10.38
C ILE A 57 12.04 1.80 -10.87
N VAL A 58 11.74 2.97 -10.28
CA VAL A 58 12.42 4.23 -10.63
C VAL A 58 13.92 4.13 -10.33
N ASN A 59 14.29 3.63 -9.16
CA ASN A 59 15.72 3.48 -8.80
C ASN A 59 16.42 2.37 -9.59
N LEU A 60 15.70 1.31 -9.97
CA LEU A 60 16.23 0.25 -10.83
C LEU A 60 16.58 0.80 -12.21
N ILE A 61 15.65 1.55 -12.83
CA ILE A 61 15.87 2.20 -14.13
C ILE A 61 17.03 3.18 -14.07
N ASN A 62 17.07 4.04 -13.05
CA ASN A 62 18.16 4.99 -12.86
C ASN A 62 19.53 4.28 -12.70
N SER A 63 19.56 3.17 -11.95
CA SER A 63 20.78 2.38 -11.76
C SER A 63 21.20 1.66 -13.02
N TYR A 64 20.23 1.16 -13.81
CA TYR A 64 20.47 0.54 -15.10
C TYR A 64 21.02 1.54 -16.12
N GLN A 65 20.38 2.73 -16.23
CA GLN A 65 20.89 3.80 -17.09
C GLN A 65 22.31 4.24 -16.70
N LYS A 66 22.59 4.43 -15.39
CA LYS A 66 23.93 4.79 -14.90
C LYS A 66 24.99 3.77 -15.29
N LYS A 67 24.64 2.49 -15.34
CA LYS A 67 25.58 1.41 -15.62
C LYS A 67 25.86 1.23 -17.11
N TYR A 68 24.82 1.28 -17.94
CA TYR A 68 24.94 0.91 -19.36
C TYR A 68 24.84 2.09 -20.32
N TYR A 69 24.27 3.20 -19.88
CA TYR A 69 24.02 4.37 -20.70
C TYR A 69 24.34 5.66 -19.91
N ARG A 70 23.90 6.77 -20.42
CA ARG A 70 23.88 8.05 -19.69
C ARG A 70 22.50 8.23 -19.05
N VAL A 71 22.45 8.68 -17.80
CA VAL A 71 21.16 8.99 -17.16
C VAL A 71 20.48 10.11 -17.93
N ASN A 72 19.34 9.80 -18.53
CA ASN A 72 18.53 10.75 -19.26
C ASN A 72 17.07 10.64 -18.86
N ASN A 73 16.58 11.65 -18.15
CA ASN A 73 15.18 11.71 -17.72
C ASN A 73 14.20 11.81 -18.91
N GLN A 74 14.65 12.27 -20.07
CA GLN A 74 13.81 12.32 -21.28
C GLN A 74 13.53 10.93 -21.87
N GLN A 75 14.28 9.91 -21.46
CA GLN A 75 14.06 8.52 -21.85
C GLN A 75 13.16 7.74 -20.89
N VAL A 76 12.60 8.40 -19.88
CA VAL A 76 11.70 7.79 -18.90
C VAL A 76 10.42 8.60 -18.82
N ILE A 77 9.28 7.96 -19.08
CA ILE A 77 7.96 8.54 -18.83
C ILE A 77 7.30 7.76 -17.68
N HIS A 78 6.74 8.49 -16.72
CA HIS A 78 6.00 7.92 -15.60
C HIS A 78 4.58 8.47 -15.60
N LEU A 79 3.60 7.62 -15.81
CA LEU A 79 2.19 7.93 -15.89
C LEU A 79 1.43 7.17 -14.79
N ASN A 80 0.46 7.84 -14.19
CA ASN A 80 -0.47 7.21 -13.25
C ASN A 80 -1.79 6.92 -13.99
N ALA A 81 -2.17 5.65 -14.05
CA ALA A 81 -3.38 5.21 -14.74
C ALA A 81 -4.68 5.68 -14.04
N SER A 82 -4.61 6.12 -12.79
CA SER A 82 -5.76 6.67 -12.06
C SER A 82 -6.04 8.13 -12.38
N ASP A 83 -5.02 8.91 -12.75
CA ASP A 83 -5.15 10.36 -12.97
C ASP A 83 -5.69 10.67 -14.38
N GLU A 84 -5.43 9.79 -15.31
CA GLU A 84 -5.82 9.94 -16.70
C GLU A 84 -7.21 9.30 -16.93
N ARG A 85 -8.27 10.10 -16.90
CA ARG A 85 -9.67 9.66 -17.07
C ARG A 85 -10.00 9.10 -18.47
N GLY A 86 -9.04 9.08 -19.40
CA GLY A 86 -9.23 8.61 -20.77
C GLY A 86 -8.10 7.69 -21.22
N ILE A 87 -8.47 6.50 -21.69
CA ILE A 87 -7.57 5.54 -22.35
C ILE A 87 -6.79 6.20 -23.50
N ASP A 88 -7.43 7.12 -24.22
CA ASP A 88 -6.85 7.78 -25.39
C ASP A 88 -5.70 8.71 -25.00
N THR A 89 -5.77 9.35 -23.83
CA THR A 89 -4.71 10.25 -23.34
C THR A 89 -3.45 9.45 -23.03
N ILE A 90 -3.58 8.36 -22.23
CA ILE A 90 -2.45 7.46 -21.93
C ILE A 90 -1.87 6.88 -23.23
N ARG A 91 -2.75 6.39 -24.12
CA ARG A 91 -2.34 5.83 -25.41
C ARG A 91 -1.57 6.84 -26.25
N ASN A 92 -2.06 8.06 -26.37
CA ASN A 92 -1.44 9.11 -27.17
C ASN A 92 -0.11 9.57 -26.56
N GLN A 93 -0.03 9.72 -25.23
CA GLN A 93 1.20 10.07 -24.54
C GLN A 93 2.27 9.00 -24.71
N ILE A 94 1.91 7.72 -24.49
CA ILE A 94 2.84 6.61 -24.68
C ILE A 94 3.26 6.51 -26.15
N HIS A 95 2.32 6.59 -27.06
CA HIS A 95 2.61 6.52 -28.50
C HIS A 95 3.59 7.63 -28.91
N SER A 96 3.30 8.87 -28.55
CA SER A 96 4.17 10.02 -28.83
C SER A 96 5.56 9.84 -28.24
N PHE A 97 5.65 9.32 -27.00
CA PHE A 97 6.92 9.05 -26.34
C PHE A 97 7.69 7.92 -27.02
N VAL A 98 7.03 6.81 -27.35
CA VAL A 98 7.65 5.62 -27.96
C VAL A 98 8.25 5.98 -29.33
N TYR A 99 7.48 6.68 -30.15
CA TYR A 99 7.88 7.01 -31.54
C TYR A 99 8.60 8.35 -31.66
N SER A 100 8.82 9.11 -30.58
CA SER A 100 9.69 10.28 -30.62
C SER A 100 11.12 9.87 -30.99
N ASN A 101 11.73 10.55 -31.95
CA ASN A 101 13.11 10.29 -32.36
C ASN A 101 14.08 10.87 -31.34
N ASN A 102 14.85 10.03 -30.66
CA ASN A 102 16.05 10.46 -29.94
C ASN A 102 17.22 10.56 -30.94
N LEU A 103 17.38 11.74 -31.56
CA LEU A 103 18.34 11.94 -32.64
C LEU A 103 19.82 11.75 -32.21
N PHE A 104 20.14 11.73 -30.90
CA PHE A 104 21.53 11.81 -30.44
C PHE A 104 21.90 10.83 -29.32
N GLU A 105 20.99 9.96 -28.82
CA GLU A 105 21.33 9.11 -27.69
C GLU A 105 20.96 7.63 -27.93
N LYS A 106 21.97 6.77 -27.74
CA LYS A 106 21.78 5.32 -27.67
C LYS A 106 21.22 4.97 -26.29
N GLY A 107 20.22 4.12 -26.22
CA GLY A 107 19.67 3.61 -24.93
C GLY A 107 18.24 3.14 -25.05
N CYS A 108 17.75 2.52 -23.99
CA CYS A 108 16.37 2.10 -23.90
C CYS A 108 15.47 3.24 -23.38
N LYS A 109 14.28 3.34 -23.92
CA LYS A 109 13.19 4.13 -23.35
C LYS A 109 12.42 3.30 -22.32
N PHE A 110 11.99 3.95 -21.25
CA PHE A 110 11.25 3.31 -20.18
C PHE A 110 9.88 3.98 -20.01
N VAL A 111 8.84 3.17 -20.04
CA VAL A 111 7.46 3.58 -19.75
C VAL A 111 7.07 2.96 -18.43
N ILE A 112 6.81 3.78 -17.40
CA ILE A 112 6.30 3.35 -16.11
C ILE A 112 4.82 3.71 -16.07
N LEU A 113 3.96 2.70 -15.86
CA LEU A 113 2.53 2.88 -15.62
C LEU A 113 2.22 2.43 -14.20
N ASP A 114 1.82 3.36 -13.35
CA ASP A 114 1.40 3.06 -11.98
C ASP A 114 -0.13 2.91 -11.90
N GLU A 115 -0.59 2.16 -10.89
CA GLU A 115 -2.01 1.90 -10.61
C GLU A 115 -2.79 1.29 -11.79
N VAL A 116 -2.15 0.40 -12.57
CA VAL A 116 -2.79 -0.19 -13.77
C VAL A 116 -4.01 -1.05 -13.45
N ASP A 117 -4.23 -1.43 -12.20
CA ASP A 117 -5.45 -2.09 -11.72
C ASP A 117 -6.69 -1.16 -11.71
N CYS A 118 -6.53 0.13 -11.97
CA CYS A 118 -7.62 1.09 -12.20
C CYS A 118 -8.06 1.13 -13.67
N LEU A 119 -7.27 0.57 -14.60
CA LEU A 119 -7.60 0.54 -16.02
C LEU A 119 -8.81 -0.36 -16.33
N THR A 120 -9.68 0.13 -17.20
CA THR A 120 -10.77 -0.69 -17.77
C THR A 120 -10.21 -1.83 -18.63
N LYS A 121 -10.99 -2.89 -18.86
CA LYS A 121 -10.58 -4.01 -19.74
C LYS A 121 -10.21 -3.55 -21.15
N ASN A 122 -10.97 -2.61 -21.71
CA ASN A 122 -10.66 -2.05 -23.03
C ASN A 122 -9.30 -1.33 -23.03
N ALA A 123 -8.98 -0.62 -21.93
CA ALA A 123 -7.69 0.03 -21.73
C ALA A 123 -6.53 -0.97 -21.68
N GLN A 124 -6.71 -2.05 -20.93
CA GLN A 124 -5.71 -3.10 -20.85
C GLN A 124 -5.50 -3.81 -22.20
N HIS A 125 -6.57 -4.03 -22.96
CA HIS A 125 -6.46 -4.59 -24.32
C HIS A 125 -5.70 -3.66 -25.27
N ALA A 126 -6.00 -2.35 -25.25
CA ALA A 126 -5.28 -1.37 -26.06
C ALA A 126 -3.80 -1.26 -25.66
N LEU A 127 -3.50 -1.34 -24.35
CA LEU A 127 -2.12 -1.39 -23.88
C LEU A 127 -1.38 -2.61 -24.41
N LYS A 128 -2.03 -3.78 -24.46
CA LYS A 128 -1.46 -4.99 -25.05
C LYS A 128 -1.13 -4.80 -26.55
N ILE A 129 -2.04 -4.24 -27.32
CA ILE A 129 -1.79 -3.94 -28.75
C ILE A 129 -0.58 -3.02 -28.92
N LEU A 130 -0.52 -1.96 -28.11
CA LEU A 130 0.58 -1.02 -28.11
C LEU A 130 1.91 -1.74 -27.78
N LEU A 131 1.92 -2.63 -26.80
CA LEU A 131 3.08 -3.38 -26.36
C LEU A 131 3.66 -4.21 -27.50
N HIS A 132 2.82 -4.87 -28.31
CA HIS A 132 3.25 -5.65 -29.47
C HIS A 132 3.77 -4.77 -30.63
N SER A 133 3.34 -3.52 -30.71
CA SER A 133 3.81 -2.57 -31.74
C SER A 133 5.06 -1.78 -31.31
N CYS A 134 5.45 -1.85 -30.03
CA CYS A 134 6.60 -1.10 -29.53
C CYS A 134 7.94 -1.68 -30.03
N PRO A 135 8.92 -0.84 -30.36
CA PRO A 135 10.28 -1.26 -30.62
C PRO A 135 10.90 -1.99 -29.43
N GLN A 136 11.80 -2.93 -29.66
CA GLN A 136 12.50 -3.67 -28.59
C GLN A 136 13.33 -2.78 -27.67
N THR A 137 13.67 -1.57 -28.10
CA THR A 137 14.37 -0.55 -27.30
C THR A 137 13.47 0.14 -26.29
N VAL A 138 12.15 -0.10 -26.32
CA VAL A 138 11.20 0.41 -25.33
C VAL A 138 10.89 -0.66 -24.32
N LYS A 139 11.02 -0.33 -23.03
CA LYS A 139 10.73 -1.23 -21.91
C LYS A 139 9.55 -0.69 -21.12
N ILE A 140 8.57 -1.55 -20.88
CA ILE A 140 7.34 -1.17 -20.18
C ILE A 140 7.35 -1.80 -18.80
N CYS A 141 7.10 -0.98 -17.78
CA CYS A 141 7.03 -1.34 -16.38
C CYS A 141 5.64 -1.04 -15.85
N LEU A 142 4.91 -2.05 -15.46
CA LEU A 142 3.58 -1.92 -14.88
C LEU A 142 3.64 -2.07 -13.36
N ILE A 143 2.84 -1.29 -12.64
CA ILE A 143 2.70 -1.35 -11.19
C ILE A 143 1.23 -1.45 -10.84
N CYS A 144 0.87 -2.41 -9.98
CA CYS A 144 -0.49 -2.56 -9.47
C CYS A 144 -0.50 -3.06 -8.01
N ASN A 145 -1.62 -2.89 -7.35
CA ASN A 145 -1.82 -3.50 -6.04
C ASN A 145 -2.45 -4.90 -6.17
N TYR A 146 -3.41 -5.06 -7.08
CA TYR A 146 -4.18 -6.28 -7.26
C TYR A 146 -4.01 -6.85 -8.67
N ILE A 147 -3.13 -7.85 -8.81
CA ILE A 147 -2.90 -8.54 -10.10
C ILE A 147 -4.17 -9.23 -10.63
N SER A 148 -5.10 -9.60 -9.76
CA SER A 148 -6.39 -10.20 -10.14
C SER A 148 -7.29 -9.30 -10.99
N LYS A 149 -7.07 -7.97 -10.96
CA LYS A 149 -7.77 -7.00 -11.79
C LYS A 149 -7.17 -6.84 -13.19
N ILE A 150 -5.98 -7.41 -13.42
CA ILE A 150 -5.29 -7.35 -14.70
C ILE A 150 -5.65 -8.59 -15.53
N GLU A 151 -5.93 -8.39 -16.82
CA GLU A 151 -6.24 -9.48 -17.73
C GLU A 151 -5.05 -10.42 -17.87
N ARG A 152 -5.29 -11.73 -17.81
CA ARG A 152 -4.24 -12.76 -17.91
C ARG A 152 -3.44 -12.65 -19.20
N SER A 153 -4.09 -12.27 -20.30
CA SER A 153 -3.46 -12.07 -21.60
C SER A 153 -2.47 -10.89 -21.62
N LEU A 154 -2.63 -9.91 -20.74
CA LEU A 154 -1.66 -8.82 -20.56
C LEU A 154 -0.57 -9.24 -19.57
N VAL A 155 -0.92 -9.92 -18.48
CA VAL A 155 0.04 -10.41 -17.48
C VAL A 155 1.11 -11.32 -18.10
N SER A 156 0.73 -12.16 -19.08
CA SER A 156 1.67 -13.09 -19.77
C SER A 156 2.79 -12.39 -20.56
N GLU A 157 2.66 -11.11 -20.87
CA GLU A 157 3.68 -10.33 -21.58
C GLU A 157 4.79 -9.78 -20.65
N PHE A 158 4.66 -9.97 -19.33
CA PHE A 158 5.54 -9.37 -18.34
C PHE A 158 6.19 -10.41 -17.43
N ILE A 159 7.38 -10.09 -16.94
CA ILE A 159 7.95 -10.77 -15.78
C ILE A 159 7.27 -10.21 -14.54
N CYS A 160 6.47 -11.05 -13.89
CA CYS A 160 5.69 -10.67 -12.71
C CYS A 160 6.53 -10.83 -11.44
N ILE A 161 6.71 -9.73 -10.71
CA ILE A 161 7.47 -9.71 -9.45
C ILE A 161 6.54 -9.28 -8.32
N ARG A 162 6.33 -10.19 -7.37
CA ARG A 162 5.49 -9.94 -6.20
C ARG A 162 6.28 -9.20 -5.12
N PHE A 163 5.70 -8.11 -4.64
CA PHE A 163 6.15 -7.43 -3.43
C PHE A 163 5.37 -7.98 -2.24
N ASN A 164 6.06 -8.71 -1.40
CA ASN A 164 5.51 -9.23 -0.15
C ASN A 164 5.63 -8.20 0.97
N GLN A 165 5.07 -8.54 2.12
CA GLN A 165 5.33 -7.78 3.35
C GLN A 165 6.83 -7.75 3.64
N LEU A 166 7.32 -6.59 4.01
CA LEU A 166 8.74 -6.40 4.29
C LEU A 166 9.14 -7.08 5.61
N PRO A 167 10.36 -7.64 5.70
CA PRO A 167 10.85 -8.25 6.92
C PRO A 167 10.90 -7.24 8.08
N LEU A 168 10.38 -7.64 9.25
CA LEU A 168 10.30 -6.78 10.45
C LEU A 168 11.62 -6.10 10.78
N ASN A 169 12.74 -6.85 10.74
CA ASN A 169 14.06 -6.30 11.05
C ASN A 169 14.47 -5.15 10.13
N LYS A 170 14.07 -5.19 8.86
CA LYS A 170 14.35 -4.15 7.89
C LYS A 170 13.50 -2.91 8.15
N ILE A 171 12.22 -3.10 8.47
CA ILE A 171 11.32 -2.01 8.86
C ILE A 171 11.83 -1.35 10.14
N LYS A 172 12.22 -2.13 11.16
CA LYS A 172 12.82 -1.61 12.40
C LYS A 172 14.05 -0.75 12.14
N ALA A 173 14.95 -1.21 11.28
CA ALA A 173 16.15 -0.45 10.94
C ALA A 173 15.80 0.88 10.23
N PHE A 174 14.84 0.85 9.30
CA PHE A 174 14.39 2.04 8.59
C PHE A 174 13.72 3.06 9.53
N VAL A 175 12.77 2.59 10.35
CA VAL A 175 12.04 3.44 11.32
C VAL A 175 12.98 4.05 12.34
N LYS A 176 13.96 3.29 12.85
CA LYS A 176 15.02 3.82 13.74
C LYS A 176 15.84 4.91 13.08
N ASN A 177 16.19 4.71 11.81
CA ASN A 177 16.94 5.73 11.07
C ASN A 177 16.14 7.02 10.95
N VAL A 178 14.87 6.94 10.57
CA VAL A 178 13.97 8.12 10.51
C VAL A 178 13.83 8.77 11.88
N ALA A 179 13.60 7.99 12.94
CA ALA A 179 13.45 8.49 14.30
C ALA A 179 14.71 9.23 14.78
N ASN A 180 15.90 8.68 14.50
CA ASN A 180 17.18 9.32 14.85
C ASN A 180 17.41 10.62 14.08
N CYS A 181 17.03 10.68 12.80
CA CYS A 181 17.17 11.89 11.99
C CYS A 181 16.24 13.03 12.42
N GLU A 182 15.11 12.68 13.03
CA GLU A 182 14.09 13.65 13.50
C GLU A 182 14.08 13.80 15.04
N ASP A 183 15.14 13.35 15.71
CA ASP A 183 15.31 13.42 17.17
C ASP A 183 14.17 12.79 17.99
N ILE A 184 13.46 11.83 17.41
CA ILE A 184 12.38 11.11 18.07
C ILE A 184 12.96 9.93 18.87
N LYS A 185 12.88 10.00 20.18
CA LYS A 185 13.34 8.90 21.05
C LYS A 185 12.34 7.74 20.97
N MET A 186 12.59 6.65 20.26
CA MET A 186 11.74 5.46 20.13
C MET A 186 12.40 4.23 20.75
N LYS A 187 11.61 3.45 21.51
CA LYS A 187 12.01 2.12 21.99
C LYS A 187 11.65 1.07 20.93
N ASN A 188 12.27 -0.12 21.03
CA ASN A 188 11.95 -1.25 20.14
C ASN A 188 10.47 -1.66 20.21
N GLU A 189 9.88 -1.60 21.42
CA GLU A 189 8.47 -1.92 21.65
C GLU A 189 7.52 -0.98 20.91
N ASP A 190 7.85 0.32 20.81
CA ASP A 190 7.06 1.29 20.08
C ASP A 190 7.06 0.98 18.58
N ILE A 191 8.22 0.57 18.04
CA ILE A 191 8.37 0.18 16.64
C ILE A 191 7.61 -1.13 16.35
N ASP A 192 7.64 -2.08 17.29
CA ASP A 192 6.87 -3.31 17.16
C ASP A 192 5.36 -3.04 17.13
N THR A 193 4.90 -2.09 17.94
CA THR A 193 3.50 -1.64 17.94
C THR A 193 3.13 -0.98 16.60
N LEU A 194 3.97 -0.08 16.07
CA LEU A 194 3.75 0.52 14.75
C LEU A 194 3.69 -0.53 13.63
N HIS A 195 4.61 -1.48 13.66
CA HIS A 195 4.62 -2.57 12.68
C HIS A 195 3.37 -3.46 12.79
N TYR A 196 2.92 -3.73 14.01
CA TYR A 196 1.71 -4.52 14.23
C TYR A 196 0.46 -3.85 13.62
N ILE A 197 0.33 -2.53 13.78
CA ILE A 197 -0.82 -1.75 13.32
C ILE A 197 -0.75 -1.53 11.81
N PHE A 198 0.36 -0.99 11.32
CA PHE A 198 0.53 -0.61 9.91
C PHE A 198 1.12 -1.73 9.06
N ARG A 199 1.47 -2.88 9.68
CA ARG A 199 2.13 -4.01 9.02
C ARG A 199 3.39 -3.55 8.29
N SER A 200 3.46 -3.79 6.98
CA SER A 200 4.62 -3.41 6.15
C SER A 200 4.40 -2.12 5.35
N ASP A 201 3.38 -1.34 5.68
CA ASP A 201 3.14 -0.06 5.02
C ASP A 201 4.05 1.03 5.61
N ILE A 202 5.25 1.17 5.02
CA ILE A 202 6.23 2.17 5.43
C ILE A 202 5.67 3.59 5.29
N ARG A 203 4.83 3.86 4.26
CA ARG A 203 4.24 5.17 4.04
C ARG A 203 3.35 5.58 5.22
N SER A 204 2.47 4.69 5.65
CA SER A 204 1.59 4.93 6.80
C SER A 204 2.38 5.08 8.10
N ILE A 205 3.43 4.27 8.32
CA ILE A 205 4.30 4.39 9.49
C ILE A 205 4.96 5.78 9.54
N VAL A 206 5.58 6.22 8.45
CA VAL A 206 6.28 7.51 8.39
C VAL A 206 5.34 8.68 8.54
N ASN A 207 4.16 8.63 7.90
CA ASN A 207 3.12 9.65 8.06
C ASN A 207 2.64 9.74 9.51
N PHE A 208 2.41 8.59 10.16
CA PHE A 208 2.02 8.56 11.57
C PHE A 208 3.09 9.17 12.47
N MET A 209 4.37 8.87 12.23
CA MET A 209 5.49 9.45 12.97
C MET A 209 5.54 10.97 12.79
N GLN A 210 5.38 11.47 11.57
CA GLN A 210 5.40 12.89 11.27
C GLN A 210 4.24 13.65 11.94
N LEU A 211 3.02 13.09 11.88
CA LEU A 211 1.83 13.69 12.49
C LEU A 211 1.94 13.79 14.02
N ASN A 212 2.62 12.84 14.63
CA ASN A 212 2.68 12.73 16.09
C ASN A 212 4.07 13.12 16.67
N GLN A 213 4.96 13.73 15.89
CA GLN A 213 6.34 14.05 16.31
C GLN A 213 6.43 14.88 17.59
N ASN A 214 5.46 15.78 17.82
CA ASN A 214 5.43 16.69 18.96
C ASN A 214 4.66 16.15 20.18
N LEU A 215 4.11 14.93 20.10
CA LEU A 215 3.32 14.33 21.19
C LEU A 215 4.17 13.44 22.07
N GLU A 216 3.82 13.36 23.35
CA GLU A 216 4.40 12.37 24.25
C GLU A 216 4.02 10.94 23.82
N LYS A 217 4.91 9.98 24.04
CA LYS A 217 4.73 8.59 23.59
C LYS A 217 3.55 7.88 24.25
N ALA A 218 3.17 8.27 25.44
CA ALA A 218 1.96 7.77 26.09
C ALA A 218 0.71 8.11 25.26
N GLU A 219 0.70 9.28 24.63
CA GLU A 219 -0.40 9.73 23.78
C GLU A 219 -0.41 9.01 22.42
N TRP A 220 0.75 8.57 21.91
CA TRP A 220 0.79 7.75 20.70
C TRP A 220 -0.01 6.47 20.85
N LYS A 221 0.12 5.78 21.99
CA LYS A 221 -0.63 4.53 22.27
C LYS A 221 -2.14 4.78 22.31
N ASN A 222 -2.57 5.95 22.79
CA ASN A 222 -3.98 6.31 22.85
C ASN A 222 -4.57 6.65 21.47
N LYS A 223 -3.72 7.08 20.52
CA LYS A 223 -4.11 7.38 19.13
C LYS A 223 -3.99 6.15 18.21
N MET A 224 -3.58 5.02 18.71
CA MET A 224 -3.45 3.78 17.95
C MET A 224 -4.58 2.83 18.29
N LEU A 225 -5.21 2.29 17.25
CA LEU A 225 -6.14 1.18 17.39
C LEU A 225 -5.34 -0.09 17.72
N ASN A 226 -5.25 -0.44 18.99
CA ASN A 226 -4.54 -1.61 19.47
C ASN A 226 -5.51 -2.67 20.01
N ASP A 227 -5.01 -3.88 20.28
CA ASP A 227 -5.85 -4.98 20.78
C ASP A 227 -6.53 -4.65 22.12
N VAL A 228 -5.96 -3.77 22.94
CA VAL A 228 -6.58 -3.35 24.21
C VAL A 228 -7.85 -2.55 23.93
N VAL A 229 -7.80 -1.63 22.97
CA VAL A 229 -8.95 -0.80 22.56
C VAL A 229 -10.02 -1.68 21.89
N LEU A 230 -9.60 -2.61 21.03
CA LEU A 230 -10.52 -3.55 20.38
C LEU A 230 -11.16 -4.53 21.40
N ASN A 231 -10.40 -4.99 22.39
CA ASN A 231 -10.94 -5.81 23.49
C ASN A 231 -11.96 -5.04 24.33
N LYS A 232 -11.78 -3.72 24.51
CA LYS A 232 -12.78 -2.90 25.20
C LYS A 232 -14.10 -2.83 24.43
N ILE A 233 -14.08 -2.80 23.08
CA ILE A 233 -15.30 -2.93 22.28
C ILE A 233 -15.97 -4.28 22.57
N HIS A 234 -15.18 -5.36 22.61
CA HIS A 234 -15.67 -6.69 22.93
C HIS A 234 -16.32 -6.75 24.32
N GLU A 235 -15.68 -6.18 25.33
CA GLU A 235 -16.19 -6.11 26.71
C GLU A 235 -17.51 -5.31 26.79
N LEU A 236 -17.61 -4.21 26.07
CA LEU A 236 -18.83 -3.39 26.02
C LEU A 236 -20.01 -4.16 25.39
N ILE A 237 -19.75 -4.95 24.35
CA ILE A 237 -20.80 -5.73 23.65
C ILE A 237 -21.21 -6.96 24.48
N PHE A 238 -20.26 -7.72 25.02
CA PHE A 238 -20.50 -9.06 25.53
C PHE A 238 -20.53 -9.18 27.07
N ILE A 239 -19.74 -8.37 27.78
CA ILE A 239 -19.60 -8.49 29.24
C ILE A 239 -20.49 -7.47 29.95
N SER A 240 -20.43 -6.22 29.51
CA SER A 240 -21.18 -5.15 30.17
C SER A 240 -22.62 -5.02 29.68
N ASN A 241 -23.00 -5.76 28.65
CA ASN A 241 -24.33 -5.72 27.97
C ASN A 241 -24.84 -4.26 27.81
N ARG A 242 -23.96 -3.37 27.37
CA ARG A 242 -24.24 -1.95 27.22
C ARG A 242 -25.15 -1.73 26.04
N ASP A 243 -25.97 -0.67 26.11
CA ASP A 243 -26.89 -0.30 25.06
C ASP A 243 -26.17 -0.02 23.71
N CYS A 244 -26.86 -0.27 22.62
CA CYS A 244 -26.38 -0.02 21.26
C CYS A 244 -25.81 1.41 21.11
N ASP A 245 -26.45 2.39 21.72
CA ASP A 245 -26.07 3.79 21.62
C ASP A 245 -24.72 4.09 22.35
N GLU A 246 -24.42 3.41 23.46
CA GLU A 246 -23.14 3.55 24.12
C GLU A 246 -21.99 2.95 23.32
N VAL A 247 -22.17 1.76 22.72
CA VAL A 247 -21.15 1.10 21.88
C VAL A 247 -20.92 1.90 20.60
N THR A 248 -21.98 2.37 19.95
CA THR A 248 -21.87 3.17 18.74
C THR A 248 -21.20 4.50 19.00
N LYS A 249 -21.49 5.15 20.14
CA LYS A 249 -20.82 6.36 20.59
C LYS A 249 -19.34 6.12 20.86
N TYR A 250 -19.00 5.04 21.55
CA TYR A 250 -17.60 4.69 21.82
C TYR A 250 -16.79 4.49 20.52
N ILE A 251 -17.36 3.77 19.53
CA ILE A 251 -16.71 3.59 18.21
C ILE A 251 -16.61 4.95 17.48
N HIS A 252 -17.61 5.80 17.62
CA HIS A 252 -17.56 7.15 17.03
C HIS A 252 -16.43 8.00 17.63
N ASP A 253 -16.32 8.02 18.97
CA ASP A 253 -15.28 8.76 19.69
C ASP A 253 -13.89 8.24 19.33
N LEU A 254 -13.72 6.90 19.22
CA LEU A 254 -12.49 6.28 18.73
C LEU A 254 -12.16 6.68 17.30
N SER A 255 -13.15 6.75 16.41
CA SER A 255 -12.98 7.17 15.02
C SER A 255 -12.39 8.58 14.94
N ILE A 256 -12.87 9.48 15.78
CA ILE A 256 -12.35 10.87 15.88
C ILE A 256 -10.94 10.86 16.50
N GLN A 257 -10.78 10.18 17.63
CA GLN A 257 -9.51 10.15 18.38
C GLN A 257 -8.35 9.56 17.59
N CYS A 258 -8.60 8.46 16.88
CA CYS A 258 -7.58 7.77 16.08
C CYS A 258 -7.50 8.29 14.64
N ASN A 259 -8.43 9.15 14.20
CA ASN A 259 -8.60 9.58 12.80
C ASN A 259 -8.70 8.39 11.83
N ILE A 260 -9.54 7.41 12.19
CA ILE A 260 -9.77 6.17 11.43
C ILE A 260 -11.26 6.07 11.12
N ASP A 261 -11.60 5.63 9.91
CA ASP A 261 -12.98 5.38 9.55
C ASP A 261 -13.63 4.29 10.43
N LYS A 262 -14.89 4.49 10.80
CA LYS A 262 -15.65 3.57 11.65
C LYS A 262 -15.72 2.16 11.07
N LYS A 263 -15.85 2.03 9.75
CA LYS A 263 -15.85 0.75 9.04
C LYS A 263 -14.52 0.01 9.23
N THR A 264 -13.41 0.72 9.17
CA THR A 264 -12.07 0.17 9.41
C THR A 264 -11.94 -0.35 10.84
N ILE A 265 -12.45 0.39 11.84
CA ILE A 265 -12.45 -0.06 13.25
C ILE A 265 -13.22 -1.38 13.40
N VAL A 266 -14.38 -1.50 12.78
CA VAL A 266 -15.21 -2.72 12.80
C VAL A 266 -14.49 -3.88 12.07
N ILE A 267 -13.84 -3.63 10.95
CA ILE A 267 -13.05 -4.65 10.23
C ILE A 267 -11.88 -5.14 11.09
N ASP A 268 -11.16 -4.24 11.75
CA ASP A 268 -10.05 -4.60 12.62
C ASP A 268 -10.51 -5.37 13.86
N TYR A 269 -11.69 -5.02 14.40
CA TYR A 269 -12.33 -5.78 15.46
C TYR A 269 -12.66 -7.22 15.00
N PHE A 270 -13.25 -7.42 13.82
CA PHE A 270 -13.48 -8.76 13.27
C PHE A 270 -12.17 -9.52 13.06
N ASN A 271 -11.14 -8.87 12.54
CA ASN A 271 -9.82 -9.47 12.40
C ASN A 271 -9.23 -9.94 13.75
N MET A 272 -9.41 -9.15 14.80
CA MET A 272 -8.99 -9.51 16.15
C MET A 272 -9.75 -10.72 16.67
N ILE A 273 -11.07 -10.75 16.53
CA ILE A 273 -11.92 -11.87 16.97
C ILE A 273 -11.57 -13.17 16.25
N ILE A 274 -11.41 -13.13 14.93
CA ILE A 274 -11.03 -14.31 14.14
C ILE A 274 -9.67 -14.86 14.58
N ARG A 275 -8.71 -13.99 14.85
CA ARG A 275 -7.37 -14.40 15.33
C ARG A 275 -7.37 -14.95 16.75
N SER A 276 -8.13 -14.32 17.62
CA SER A 276 -8.19 -14.69 19.04
C SER A 276 -9.03 -15.94 19.31
N LYS A 277 -9.79 -16.43 18.32
CA LYS A 277 -10.74 -17.55 18.44
C LYS A 277 -11.75 -17.39 19.59
N LYS A 278 -12.10 -16.14 19.90
CA LYS A 278 -13.03 -15.84 21.00
C LYS A 278 -14.48 -16.21 20.69
N ILE A 279 -14.82 -16.31 19.42
CA ILE A 279 -16.17 -16.65 18.93
C ILE A 279 -16.03 -17.80 17.96
N THR A 280 -16.97 -18.74 18.01
CA THR A 280 -17.09 -19.83 17.03
C THR A 280 -17.53 -19.26 15.68
N LEU A 281 -16.73 -19.51 14.64
CA LEU A 281 -17.00 -19.03 13.29
C LEU A 281 -18.10 -19.89 12.66
N THR A 282 -19.34 -19.41 12.69
CA THR A 282 -20.49 -19.99 11.97
C THR A 282 -20.62 -19.36 10.60
N LEU A 283 -21.38 -20.02 9.69
CA LEU A 283 -21.68 -19.47 8.36
C LEU A 283 -22.44 -18.15 8.46
N ASP A 284 -23.35 -18.03 9.42
CA ASP A 284 -24.13 -16.81 9.65
C ASP A 284 -23.25 -15.65 10.14
N PHE A 285 -22.25 -15.94 10.99
CA PHE A 285 -21.27 -14.95 11.43
C PHE A 285 -20.43 -14.43 10.25
N ILE A 286 -19.95 -15.34 9.40
CA ILE A 286 -19.20 -14.97 8.19
C ILE A 286 -20.08 -14.17 7.22
N GLY A 287 -21.35 -14.55 7.04
CA GLY A 287 -22.33 -13.81 6.25
C GLY A 287 -22.54 -12.38 6.74
N SER A 288 -22.64 -12.19 8.07
CA SER A 288 -22.78 -10.87 8.69
C SER A 288 -21.54 -10.00 8.46
N ILE A 289 -20.33 -10.56 8.59
CA ILE A 289 -19.08 -9.86 8.27
C ILE A 289 -19.09 -9.43 6.79
N GLN A 290 -19.46 -10.33 5.89
CA GLN A 290 -19.50 -10.05 4.46
C GLN A 290 -20.45 -8.89 4.14
N GLN A 291 -21.64 -8.87 4.74
CA GLN A 291 -22.60 -7.78 4.56
C GLN A 291 -22.04 -6.43 5.04
N ILE A 292 -21.40 -6.39 6.20
CA ILE A 292 -20.80 -5.15 6.73
C ILE A 292 -19.65 -4.67 5.85
N VAL A 293 -18.79 -5.59 5.41
CA VAL A 293 -17.57 -5.25 4.65
C VAL A 293 -17.91 -4.80 3.22
N HIS A 294 -18.88 -5.46 2.57
CA HIS A 294 -19.15 -5.22 1.14
C HIS A 294 -20.32 -4.27 0.87
N ASN A 295 -21.17 -3.99 1.86
CA ASN A 295 -22.26 -3.05 1.67
C ASN A 295 -21.78 -1.60 1.82
N ASN A 296 -21.64 -0.91 0.68
CA ASN A 296 -21.26 0.50 0.64
C ASN A 296 -22.46 1.46 0.72
N GLN A 297 -23.69 0.95 0.77
CA GLN A 297 -24.90 1.77 0.81
C GLN A 297 -25.35 2.09 2.24
N LEU A 298 -24.88 1.33 3.24
CA LEU A 298 -25.21 1.61 4.64
C LEU A 298 -24.53 2.90 5.11
N GLN A 299 -25.31 3.84 5.61
CA GLN A 299 -24.77 5.00 6.30
C GLN A 299 -23.97 4.55 7.52
N SER A 300 -22.92 5.29 7.88
CA SER A 300 -21.98 4.89 8.95
C SER A 300 -22.66 4.57 10.29
N PHE A 301 -23.79 5.21 10.61
CA PHE A 301 -24.51 4.98 11.85
C PHE A 301 -25.37 3.70 11.79
N GLU A 302 -26.05 3.47 10.68
CA GLU A 302 -26.84 2.25 10.46
C GLU A 302 -25.94 1.01 10.43
N MET A 303 -24.75 1.12 9.84
CA MET A 303 -23.75 0.06 9.84
C MET A 303 -23.32 -0.31 11.27
N LEU A 304 -23.12 0.67 12.17
CA LEU A 304 -22.73 0.38 13.55
C LEU A 304 -23.86 -0.28 14.34
N LYS A 305 -25.12 0.13 14.13
CA LYS A 305 -26.28 -0.54 14.73
C LYS A 305 -26.41 -1.98 14.22
N TYR A 306 -26.30 -2.18 12.91
CA TYR A 306 -26.31 -3.51 12.30
C TYR A 306 -25.18 -4.39 12.86
N PHE A 307 -23.98 -3.84 13.00
CA PHE A 307 -22.86 -4.52 13.62
C PHE A 307 -23.18 -4.96 15.07
N TYR A 308 -23.68 -4.05 15.89
CA TYR A 308 -24.00 -4.34 17.29
C TYR A 308 -25.05 -5.46 17.41
N TYR A 309 -26.19 -5.36 16.71
CA TYR A 309 -27.26 -6.36 16.79
C TYR A 309 -26.82 -7.73 16.29
N ASN A 310 -26.05 -7.80 15.21
CA ASN A 310 -25.50 -9.07 14.76
C ASN A 310 -24.55 -9.70 15.78
N MET A 311 -23.71 -8.89 16.42
CA MET A 311 -22.79 -9.41 17.46
C MET A 311 -23.55 -9.96 18.67
N GLN A 312 -24.65 -9.32 19.06
CA GLN A 312 -25.51 -9.80 20.15
C GLN A 312 -26.18 -11.16 19.83
N MET A 313 -26.57 -11.40 18.56
CA MET A 313 -27.16 -12.68 18.18
C MET A 313 -26.19 -13.87 18.34
N PHE A 314 -24.88 -13.63 18.22
CA PHE A 314 -23.88 -14.69 18.37
C PHE A 314 -23.48 -14.97 19.83
N THR A 315 -23.98 -14.18 20.80
CA THR A 315 -23.85 -14.49 22.24
C THR A 315 -24.86 -15.52 22.70
N SER A 316 -26.08 -15.45 22.18
CA SER A 316 -27.19 -16.33 22.59
C SER A 316 -27.10 -17.77 22.06
N SER A 317 -26.12 -18.06 21.19
CA SER A 317 -25.93 -19.41 20.60
C SER A 317 -24.83 -20.22 21.26
N ASN A 318 -24.16 -19.70 22.30
CA ASN A 318 -23.06 -20.38 23.03
C ASN A 318 -23.42 -20.75 24.48
N ASP A 319 -24.70 -20.63 24.89
CA ASP A 319 -25.26 -21.16 26.17
C ASP A 319 -26.07 -22.48 25.88
#